data_a246e69237d13cd8f8fcec4c6aeacfed
#
_entry.id   a246e69237d13cd8f8fcec4c6aeacfed
#
_cell.length_a   1.000
_cell.length_b   1.000
_cell.length_c   1.000
_cell.angle_alpha   90.00
_cell.angle_beta   90.00
_cell.angle_gamma   90.00
#
_symmetry.space_group_name_H-M   'P 1'
#
loop_
_entity.id
_entity.type
_entity.pdbx_description
1 polymer ?
#
loop_
_entity_poly.entity_id
_entity_poly.type
_entity_poly.pdbx_seq_one_letter_code
_entity_poly.pdbx_strand_id
1 'polypeptide(L)'
;MNFRGEYWEIGDEWTYLAKRNIYTVAQHPELPFLDPHWIVRADGRREIGPNAVPVAGPYTYRGFFRNPGEAIKKIFERPIANKIALLYNRDFLELAGQEWLSSISKSQMARRAQEFIPELKVEYLTKPGIAGVRAQVIDRRGNFIKEAIELHGPYSYHITNYNSPGATGSPAFAAWLVNRLGFSGHFDHLKRCSAKEGPWDFEHVNEQIEIRSSTATSAVFG
;
A
#
# COMPACT_ATOMS: atom_id res chain seq x y z
N MET A 1 -1.77 12.24 -5.27
CA MET A 1 -2.41 11.50 -6.38
C MET A 1 -3.09 10.28 -5.84
N ASN A 2 -4.20 9.81 -6.42
CA ASN A 2 -4.91 8.64 -5.90
C ASN A 2 -4.72 7.46 -6.84
N PHE A 3 -4.58 6.27 -6.26
CA PHE A 3 -4.45 5.01 -6.99
C PHE A 3 -5.42 3.99 -6.41
N ARG A 4 -6.12 3.29 -7.29
CA ARG A 4 -7.01 2.20 -6.94
C ARG A 4 -6.31 0.87 -7.17
N GLY A 5 -6.28 0.03 -6.14
CA GLY A 5 -5.90 -1.37 -6.22
C GLY A 5 -7.13 -2.24 -6.40
N GLU A 6 -7.16 -3.03 -7.45
CA GLU A 6 -8.24 -3.95 -7.77
C GLU A 6 -7.76 -5.39 -7.65
N TYR A 7 -8.66 -6.26 -7.24
CA TYR A 7 -8.41 -7.67 -7.04
C TYR A 7 -9.40 -8.51 -7.83
N TRP A 8 -9.02 -9.75 -8.10
CA TRP A 8 -9.89 -10.78 -8.62
C TRP A 8 -9.95 -11.94 -7.65
N GLU A 9 -11.15 -12.38 -7.31
CA GLU A 9 -11.36 -13.58 -6.50
C GLU A 9 -11.15 -14.83 -7.36
N ILE A 10 -10.53 -15.84 -6.77
CA ILE A 10 -10.34 -17.16 -7.35
C ILE A 10 -11.50 -18.06 -6.95
N GLY A 11 -12.02 -18.85 -7.89
CA GLY A 11 -13.07 -19.82 -7.58
C GLY A 11 -12.63 -20.83 -6.53
N ASP A 12 -13.56 -21.27 -5.70
CA ASP A 12 -13.28 -22.12 -4.54
C ASP A 12 -12.58 -23.44 -4.94
N GLU A 13 -12.91 -23.99 -6.10
CA GLU A 13 -12.31 -25.20 -6.67
C GLU A 13 -10.83 -25.05 -7.03
N TRP A 14 -10.30 -23.81 -7.12
CA TRP A 14 -8.92 -23.51 -7.52
C TRP A 14 -8.05 -23.01 -6.36
N THR A 15 -8.59 -22.98 -5.15
CA THR A 15 -7.87 -22.50 -3.95
C THR A 15 -6.66 -23.34 -3.57
N TYR A 16 -6.56 -24.57 -4.11
CA TYR A 16 -5.44 -25.50 -3.90
C TYR A 16 -4.14 -25.06 -4.58
N LEU A 17 -4.20 -24.15 -5.59
CA LEU A 17 -3.03 -23.67 -6.34
C LEU A 17 -1.96 -23.08 -5.43
N ALA A 18 -2.36 -22.36 -4.38
CA ALA A 18 -1.42 -21.95 -3.35
C ALA A 18 -2.11 -21.83 -1.98
N LYS A 19 -1.46 -22.40 -0.95
CA LYS A 19 -1.96 -22.40 0.44
C LYS A 19 -1.52 -21.19 1.24
N ARG A 20 -0.53 -20.43 0.75
CA ARG A 20 0.06 -19.27 1.42
C ARG A 20 0.06 -18.08 0.49
N ASN A 21 0.26 -16.89 1.05
CA ASN A 21 0.49 -15.70 0.26
C ASN A 21 1.77 -15.84 -0.57
N ILE A 22 1.72 -15.39 -1.83
CA ILE A 22 2.90 -15.34 -2.71
C ILE A 22 3.06 -13.90 -3.16
N TYR A 23 4.17 -13.28 -2.80
CA TYR A 23 4.53 -11.94 -3.22
C TYR A 23 5.64 -12.02 -4.27
N THR A 24 5.54 -11.21 -5.31
CA THR A 24 6.58 -11.06 -6.31
C THR A 24 7.60 -10.01 -5.86
N VAL A 25 8.81 -10.09 -6.41
CA VAL A 25 9.78 -9.01 -6.32
C VAL A 25 9.30 -7.87 -7.22
N ALA A 26 9.28 -6.64 -6.69
CA ALA A 26 8.79 -5.49 -7.45
C ALA A 26 9.61 -5.28 -8.74
N GLN A 27 8.94 -5.18 -9.88
CA GLN A 27 9.57 -4.86 -11.18
C GLN A 27 10.03 -3.39 -11.22
N HIS A 28 9.31 -2.51 -10.53
CA HIS A 28 9.59 -1.08 -10.40
C HIS A 28 9.81 -0.69 -8.93
N PRO A 29 10.98 -1.01 -8.34
CA PRO A 29 11.25 -0.77 -6.92
C PRO A 29 11.30 0.73 -6.56
N GLU A 30 11.46 1.62 -7.54
CA GLU A 30 11.40 3.07 -7.38
C GLU A 30 9.98 3.59 -7.16
N LEU A 31 8.96 2.82 -7.57
CA LEU A 31 7.56 3.18 -7.40
C LEU A 31 6.97 2.54 -6.12
N PRO A 32 6.07 3.22 -5.42
CA PRO A 32 5.51 2.73 -4.15
C PRO A 32 4.32 1.76 -4.37
N PHE A 33 4.39 0.96 -5.42
CA PHE A 33 3.35 0.01 -5.78
C PHE A 33 3.87 -1.43 -5.66
N LEU A 34 2.96 -2.33 -5.36
CA LEU A 34 3.23 -3.76 -5.36
C LEU A 34 2.70 -4.34 -6.66
N ASP A 35 3.49 -5.22 -7.27
CA ASP A 35 3.01 -6.05 -8.37
C ASP A 35 1.93 -7.00 -7.88
N PRO A 36 1.07 -7.51 -8.77
CA PRO A 36 0.06 -8.49 -8.41
C PRO A 36 0.66 -9.66 -7.64
N HIS A 37 -0.02 -10.06 -6.58
CA HIS A 37 0.38 -11.15 -5.73
C HIS A 37 -0.83 -12.00 -5.36
N TRP A 38 -0.60 -13.23 -4.91
CA TRP A 38 -1.63 -14.13 -4.43
C TRP A 38 -1.88 -13.90 -2.95
N ILE A 39 -3.13 -13.69 -2.58
CA ILE A 39 -3.56 -13.44 -1.20
C ILE A 39 -4.47 -14.56 -0.72
N VAL A 40 -4.20 -15.01 0.49
CA VAL A 40 -5.08 -15.87 1.28
C VAL A 40 -5.75 -15.00 2.33
N ARG A 41 -7.06 -14.81 2.21
CA ARG A 41 -7.86 -14.06 3.18
C ARG A 41 -8.15 -14.90 4.43
N ALA A 42 -8.46 -14.24 5.54
CA ALA A 42 -8.77 -14.91 6.81
C ALA A 42 -10.00 -15.85 6.72
N ASP A 43 -10.94 -15.53 5.83
CA ASP A 43 -12.14 -16.35 5.55
C ASP A 43 -11.89 -17.49 4.56
N GLY A 44 -10.64 -17.69 4.16
CA GLY A 44 -10.24 -18.76 3.25
C GLY A 44 -10.30 -18.40 1.77
N ARG A 45 -10.91 -17.29 1.36
CA ARG A 45 -10.90 -16.84 -0.04
C ARG A 45 -9.49 -16.60 -0.56
N ARG A 46 -9.32 -16.72 -1.86
CA ARG A 46 -8.08 -16.43 -2.58
C ARG A 46 -8.33 -15.29 -3.54
N GLU A 47 -7.38 -14.38 -3.61
CA GLU A 47 -7.44 -13.22 -4.51
C GLU A 47 -6.10 -12.98 -5.19
N ILE A 48 -6.14 -12.44 -6.40
CA ILE A 48 -5.00 -11.94 -7.16
C ILE A 48 -5.14 -10.45 -7.35
N GLY A 49 -4.09 -9.73 -7.13
CA GLY A 49 -3.96 -8.27 -7.22
C GLY A 49 -2.95 -7.76 -6.19
N PRO A 50 -2.91 -6.45 -5.98
CA PRO A 50 -3.65 -5.43 -6.71
C PRO A 50 -2.97 -5.04 -8.03
N ASN A 51 -3.71 -4.34 -8.88
CA ASN A 51 -3.16 -3.37 -9.81
C ASN A 51 -3.02 -2.00 -9.12
N ALA A 52 -2.53 -0.98 -9.83
CA ALA A 52 -2.35 0.38 -9.29
C ALA A 52 -2.87 1.44 -10.25
N VAL A 53 -4.18 1.47 -10.46
CA VAL A 53 -4.84 2.32 -11.45
C VAL A 53 -4.94 3.77 -10.95
N PRO A 54 -4.37 4.77 -11.64
CA PRO A 54 -4.58 6.17 -11.30
C PRO A 54 -6.06 6.56 -11.40
N VAL A 55 -6.59 7.22 -10.36
CA VAL A 55 -7.98 7.66 -10.30
C VAL A 55 -8.11 9.11 -9.83
N ALA A 56 -9.22 9.75 -10.18
CA ALA A 56 -9.42 11.17 -9.93
C ALA A 56 -9.58 11.52 -8.44
N GLY A 57 -10.22 10.68 -7.64
CA GLY A 57 -10.53 11.00 -6.26
C GLY A 57 -10.31 9.87 -5.26
N PRO A 58 -10.32 10.19 -3.95
CA PRO A 58 -10.05 9.22 -2.88
C PRO A 58 -11.17 8.19 -2.68
N TYR A 59 -12.34 8.41 -3.26
CA TYR A 59 -13.51 7.53 -3.15
C TYR A 59 -13.89 6.89 -4.49
N THR A 60 -12.96 6.87 -5.45
CA THR A 60 -13.19 6.32 -6.79
C THR A 60 -12.88 4.83 -6.81
N TYR A 61 -13.77 4.02 -6.25
CA TYR A 61 -13.63 2.56 -6.17
C TYR A 61 -13.99 1.85 -7.49
N ARG A 62 -14.60 2.56 -8.45
CA ARG A 62 -14.93 2.05 -9.80
C ARG A 62 -14.77 3.17 -10.83
N GLY A 63 -14.41 2.83 -12.06
CA GLY A 63 -14.18 3.81 -13.12
C GLY A 63 -12.98 4.73 -12.86
N PHE A 64 -12.85 5.80 -13.61
CA PHE A 64 -11.78 6.77 -13.46
C PHE A 64 -12.10 7.91 -12.49
N PHE A 65 -13.35 8.31 -12.43
CA PHE A 65 -13.88 9.35 -11.53
C PHE A 65 -15.28 8.97 -11.05
N ARG A 66 -15.64 9.45 -9.87
CA ARG A 66 -16.99 9.23 -9.31
C ARG A 66 -18.04 10.11 -9.99
N ASN A 67 -17.64 11.33 -10.36
CA ASN A 67 -18.44 12.26 -11.12
C ASN A 67 -17.55 13.21 -11.95
N PRO A 68 -18.07 13.86 -13.02
CA PRO A 68 -17.26 14.75 -13.86
C PRO A 68 -16.62 15.93 -13.11
N GLY A 69 -17.31 16.48 -12.10
CA GLY A 69 -16.80 17.58 -11.29
C GLY A 69 -15.54 17.18 -10.48
N GLU A 70 -15.48 15.94 -10.02
CA GLU A 70 -14.29 15.40 -9.34
C GLU A 70 -13.09 15.34 -10.30
N ALA A 71 -13.30 14.90 -11.52
CA ALA A 71 -12.25 14.85 -12.55
C ALA A 71 -11.73 16.27 -12.89
N ILE A 72 -12.63 17.23 -13.09
CA ILE A 72 -12.28 18.63 -13.36
C ILE A 72 -11.50 19.22 -12.18
N LYS A 73 -12.00 19.06 -10.96
CA LYS A 73 -11.32 19.53 -9.75
C LYS A 73 -9.92 18.93 -9.64
N LYS A 74 -9.74 17.66 -9.98
CA LYS A 74 -8.46 16.97 -9.93
C LYS A 74 -7.47 17.50 -10.97
N ILE A 75 -7.91 17.83 -12.17
CA ILE A 75 -7.08 18.44 -13.22
C ILE A 75 -6.52 19.79 -12.74
N PHE A 76 -7.36 20.63 -12.17
CA PHE A 76 -7.00 21.99 -11.73
C PHE A 76 -6.45 22.08 -10.29
N GLU A 77 -6.39 20.97 -9.56
CA GLU A 77 -5.82 20.92 -8.22
C GLU A 77 -4.33 21.28 -8.25
N ARG A 78 -3.94 22.26 -7.45
CA ARG A 78 -2.54 22.71 -7.31
C ARG A 78 -1.74 21.75 -6.42
N PRO A 79 -0.40 21.60 -6.63
CA PRO A 79 0.39 22.25 -7.68
C PRO A 79 0.33 21.49 -9.02
N ILE A 80 -0.04 22.20 -10.08
CA ILE A 80 -0.17 21.61 -11.44
C ILE A 80 1.20 21.16 -11.98
N ALA A 81 2.26 21.89 -11.65
CA ALA A 81 3.62 21.61 -12.12
C ALA A 81 4.08 20.19 -11.75
N ASN A 82 3.75 19.70 -10.55
CA ASN A 82 4.11 18.34 -10.13
C ASN A 82 3.41 17.27 -10.98
N LYS A 83 2.18 17.53 -11.39
CA LYS A 83 1.42 16.61 -12.27
C LYS A 83 2.00 16.60 -13.68
N ILE A 84 2.40 17.76 -14.19
CA ILE A 84 3.07 17.89 -15.48
C ILE A 84 4.41 17.15 -15.44
N ALA A 85 5.20 17.32 -14.40
CA ALA A 85 6.47 16.61 -14.23
C ALA A 85 6.26 15.08 -14.25
N LEU A 86 5.20 14.57 -13.60
CA LEU A 86 4.87 13.15 -13.63
C LEU A 86 4.55 12.62 -15.04
N LEU A 87 3.93 13.45 -15.90
CA LEU A 87 3.65 13.07 -17.29
C LEU A 87 4.92 12.96 -18.17
N TYR A 88 6.04 13.48 -17.72
CA TYR A 88 7.35 13.28 -18.36
C TYR A 88 8.14 12.10 -17.78
N ASN A 89 7.64 11.45 -16.72
CA ASN A 89 8.25 10.26 -16.16
C ASN A 89 7.80 9.04 -16.98
N ARG A 90 8.71 8.51 -17.80
CA ARG A 90 8.44 7.38 -18.71
C ARG A 90 8.03 6.11 -17.94
N ASP A 91 8.74 5.81 -16.85
CA ASP A 91 8.49 4.60 -16.05
C ASP A 91 7.09 4.65 -15.43
N PHE A 92 6.68 5.84 -14.98
CA PHE A 92 5.31 6.05 -14.51
C PHE A 92 4.26 5.87 -15.62
N LEU A 93 4.49 6.40 -16.82
CA LEU A 93 3.54 6.27 -17.92
C LEU A 93 3.41 4.84 -18.41
N GLU A 94 4.51 4.11 -18.48
CA GLU A 94 4.53 2.69 -18.84
C GLU A 94 3.74 1.87 -17.80
N LEU A 95 4.07 2.05 -16.53
CA LEU A 95 3.33 1.40 -15.45
C LEU A 95 1.84 1.76 -15.49
N ALA A 96 1.49 3.04 -15.59
CA ALA A 96 0.09 3.47 -15.64
C ALA A 96 -0.66 2.82 -16.80
N GLY A 97 -0.02 2.67 -17.96
CA GLY A 97 -0.58 1.96 -19.12
C GLY A 97 -0.84 0.48 -18.83
N GLN A 98 0.12 -0.23 -18.26
CA GLN A 98 -0.02 -1.64 -17.88
C GLN A 98 -1.11 -1.84 -16.82
N GLU A 99 -1.16 -0.96 -15.83
CA GLU A 99 -2.15 -1.01 -14.77
C GLU A 99 -3.59 -0.76 -15.28
N TRP A 100 -3.74 0.18 -16.23
CA TRP A 100 -5.01 0.39 -16.91
C TRP A 100 -5.45 -0.84 -17.70
N LEU A 101 -4.54 -1.47 -18.44
CA LEU A 101 -4.82 -2.71 -19.15
C LEU A 101 -5.24 -3.83 -18.21
N SER A 102 -4.60 -3.95 -17.06
CA SER A 102 -4.96 -4.93 -16.01
C SER A 102 -6.34 -4.65 -15.40
N SER A 103 -6.77 -3.38 -15.34
CA SER A 103 -8.09 -2.99 -14.82
C SER A 103 -9.22 -3.37 -15.77
N ILE A 104 -9.03 -3.21 -17.07
CA ILE A 104 -10.06 -3.49 -18.08
C ILE A 104 -10.01 -4.91 -18.62
N SER A 105 -8.90 -5.63 -18.40
CA SER A 105 -8.69 -6.97 -18.94
C SER A 105 -8.31 -7.99 -17.87
N LYS A 106 -9.27 -8.83 -17.51
CA LYS A 106 -9.07 -10.00 -16.66
C LYS A 106 -7.89 -10.88 -17.13
N SER A 107 -7.73 -11.02 -18.46
CA SER A 107 -6.66 -11.81 -19.05
C SER A 107 -5.27 -11.21 -18.80
N GLN A 108 -5.14 -9.89 -18.72
CA GLN A 108 -3.87 -9.25 -18.39
C GLN A 108 -3.49 -9.49 -16.92
N MET A 109 -4.45 -9.42 -16.01
CA MET A 109 -4.21 -9.76 -14.60
C MET A 109 -3.77 -11.22 -14.45
N ALA A 110 -4.45 -12.15 -15.14
CA ALA A 110 -4.08 -13.55 -15.11
C ALA A 110 -2.67 -13.79 -15.67
N ARG A 111 -2.30 -13.14 -16.78
CA ARG A 111 -0.97 -13.26 -17.39
C ARG A 111 0.14 -12.81 -16.44
N ARG A 112 -0.03 -11.69 -15.75
CA ARG A 112 0.93 -11.24 -14.73
C ARG A 112 1.05 -12.23 -13.57
N ALA A 113 -0.05 -12.82 -13.15
CA ALA A 113 -0.05 -13.81 -12.08
C ALA A 113 0.54 -15.16 -12.50
N GLN A 114 0.52 -15.51 -13.79
CA GLN A 114 1.16 -16.72 -14.33
C GLN A 114 2.69 -16.71 -14.20
N GLU A 115 3.31 -15.56 -14.00
CA GLU A 115 4.75 -15.46 -13.72
C GLU A 115 5.14 -16.18 -12.41
N PHE A 116 4.23 -16.27 -11.45
CA PHE A 116 4.47 -16.93 -10.16
C PHE A 116 3.50 -18.07 -9.84
N ILE A 117 2.43 -18.21 -10.60
CA ILE A 117 1.50 -19.38 -10.58
C ILE A 117 1.23 -19.79 -12.04
N PRO A 118 2.14 -20.55 -12.66
CA PRO A 118 2.04 -20.91 -14.09
C PRO A 118 0.75 -21.65 -14.45
N GLU A 119 0.18 -22.42 -13.53
CA GLU A 119 -1.05 -23.19 -13.73
C GLU A 119 -2.32 -22.32 -13.67
N LEU A 120 -2.21 -21.07 -13.30
CA LEU A 120 -3.37 -20.16 -13.23
C LEU A 120 -3.96 -19.96 -14.63
N LYS A 121 -5.28 -20.07 -14.73
CA LYS A 121 -6.02 -19.79 -15.96
C LYS A 121 -6.97 -18.62 -15.77
N VAL A 122 -7.32 -17.94 -16.86
CA VAL A 122 -8.21 -16.77 -16.84
C VAL A 122 -9.58 -17.08 -16.25
N GLU A 123 -10.10 -18.29 -16.54
CA GLU A 123 -11.39 -18.75 -16.03
C GLU A 123 -11.42 -18.92 -14.51
N TYR A 124 -10.27 -19.12 -13.84
CA TYR A 124 -10.17 -19.25 -12.39
C TYR A 124 -10.44 -17.94 -11.64
N LEU A 125 -10.27 -16.82 -12.31
CA LEU A 125 -10.65 -15.50 -11.81
C LEU A 125 -12.16 -15.32 -12.01
N THR A 126 -12.95 -15.50 -10.96
CA THR A 126 -14.42 -15.62 -11.07
C THR A 126 -15.13 -14.27 -11.02
N LYS A 127 -14.80 -13.44 -10.07
CA LYS A 127 -15.43 -12.12 -9.87
C LYS A 127 -14.44 -11.07 -9.34
N PRO A 128 -14.72 -9.77 -9.55
CA PRO A 128 -13.94 -8.71 -8.93
C PRO A 128 -13.98 -8.80 -7.40
N GLY A 129 -12.82 -8.68 -6.79
CA GLY A 129 -12.67 -8.54 -5.35
C GLY A 129 -12.93 -7.11 -4.86
N ILE A 130 -12.63 -6.85 -3.60
CA ILE A 130 -12.81 -5.54 -3.00
C ILE A 130 -11.65 -4.62 -3.45
N ALA A 131 -12.02 -3.48 -4.07
CA ALA A 131 -11.04 -2.46 -4.44
C ALA A 131 -10.72 -1.54 -3.27
N GLY A 132 -9.46 -1.11 -3.16
CA GLY A 132 -9.01 -0.09 -2.23
C GLY A 132 -8.46 1.13 -2.98
N VAL A 133 -8.62 2.33 -2.42
CA VAL A 133 -8.00 3.55 -2.97
C VAL A 133 -7.04 4.10 -1.95
N ARG A 134 -5.80 4.39 -2.39
CA ARG A 134 -4.81 5.07 -1.56
C ARG A 134 -4.33 6.36 -2.22
N ALA A 135 -4.03 7.35 -1.41
CA ALA A 135 -3.36 8.57 -1.83
C ALA A 135 -1.84 8.37 -1.77
N GLN A 136 -1.14 8.95 -2.73
CA GLN A 136 0.31 8.94 -2.79
C GLN A 136 0.82 10.38 -2.98
N VAL A 137 1.82 10.77 -2.20
CA VAL A 137 2.45 12.08 -2.31
C VAL A 137 3.49 12.06 -3.41
N ILE A 138 3.56 13.16 -4.16
CA ILE A 138 4.51 13.38 -5.26
C ILE A 138 5.25 14.68 -5.00
N ASP A 139 6.57 14.66 -5.11
CA ASP A 139 7.42 15.84 -4.98
C ASP A 139 7.31 16.78 -6.20
N ARG A 140 8.03 17.92 -6.16
CA ARG A 140 8.04 18.88 -7.25
C ARG A 140 8.71 18.40 -8.54
N ARG A 141 9.47 17.30 -8.47
CA ARG A 141 10.17 16.70 -9.61
C ARG A 141 9.36 15.56 -10.25
N GLY A 142 8.20 15.22 -9.69
CA GLY A 142 7.37 14.11 -10.14
C GLY A 142 7.73 12.75 -9.53
N ASN A 143 8.58 12.70 -8.50
CA ASN A 143 8.93 11.47 -7.82
C ASN A 143 7.95 11.15 -6.71
N PHE A 144 7.68 9.87 -6.49
CA PHE A 144 6.88 9.40 -5.39
C PHE A 144 7.66 9.43 -4.08
N ILE A 145 7.07 10.02 -3.04
CA ILE A 145 7.62 9.99 -1.67
C ILE A 145 7.19 8.66 -1.05
N LYS A 146 8.17 7.85 -0.64
CA LYS A 146 7.94 6.53 -0.04
C LYS A 146 7.79 6.59 1.47
N GLU A 147 8.44 7.54 2.10
CA GLU A 147 8.50 7.70 3.54
C GLU A 147 7.19 8.30 4.08
N ALA A 148 6.88 7.95 5.32
CA ALA A 148 5.84 8.64 6.06
C ALA A 148 6.25 10.10 6.30
N ILE A 149 5.31 11.02 6.10
CA ILE A 149 5.53 12.45 6.31
C ILE A 149 4.92 12.83 7.66
N GLU A 150 5.72 13.42 8.50
CA GLU A 150 5.36 13.85 9.84
C GLU A 150 5.15 15.35 9.89
N LEU A 151 4.03 15.80 10.43
CA LEU A 151 3.68 17.19 10.58
C LEU A 151 3.33 17.49 12.04
N HIS A 152 3.99 18.48 12.60
CA HIS A 152 3.81 18.92 13.97
C HIS A 152 2.89 20.12 14.03
N GLY A 153 1.78 20.02 14.74
CA GLY A 153 0.95 21.15 15.16
C GLY A 153 1.21 21.51 16.62
N PRO A 154 0.69 22.66 17.09
CA PRO A 154 0.86 23.09 18.49
C PRO A 154 0.35 22.07 19.51
N TYR A 155 -0.72 21.34 19.16
CA TYR A 155 -1.40 20.37 20.02
C TYR A 155 -1.73 19.07 19.29
N SER A 156 -1.05 18.81 18.16
CA SER A 156 -1.33 17.66 17.32
C SER A 156 -0.08 17.16 16.61
N TYR A 157 -0.07 15.86 16.34
CA TYR A 157 0.94 15.20 15.52
C TYR A 157 0.25 14.44 14.40
N HIS A 158 0.64 14.69 13.17
CA HIS A 158 0.00 14.11 12.00
C HIS A 158 1.01 13.25 11.23
N ILE A 159 0.58 12.04 10.91
CA ILE A 159 1.30 11.16 9.98
C ILE A 159 0.52 11.13 8.68
N THR A 160 1.18 11.49 7.59
CA THR A 160 0.64 11.39 6.25
C THR A 160 1.54 10.49 5.40
N ASN A 161 1.03 10.02 4.27
CA ASN A 161 1.75 9.14 3.36
C ASN A 161 2.29 7.86 4.02
N TYR A 162 1.54 7.32 5.02
CA TYR A 162 1.90 6.04 5.62
C TYR A 162 1.55 4.90 4.65
N ASN A 163 2.57 4.31 4.05
CA ASN A 163 2.43 3.33 2.98
C ASN A 163 2.17 1.90 3.50
N SER A 164 1.84 0.99 2.58
CA SER A 164 1.73 -0.44 2.85
C SER A 164 3.08 -1.01 3.34
N PRO A 165 3.08 -1.92 4.30
CA PRO A 165 1.96 -2.63 4.90
C PRO A 165 1.33 -1.91 6.10
N GLY A 166 0.38 -1.00 5.85
CA GLY A 166 -0.19 -0.13 6.87
C GLY A 166 -0.84 -0.88 8.05
N ALA A 167 -1.70 -1.85 7.76
CA ALA A 167 -2.42 -2.58 8.81
C ALA A 167 -1.51 -3.43 9.69
N THR A 168 -0.60 -4.20 9.09
CA THR A 168 0.30 -5.11 9.83
C THR A 168 1.50 -4.40 10.43
N GLY A 169 1.96 -3.30 9.82
CA GLY A 169 3.08 -2.50 10.30
C GLY A 169 2.69 -1.45 11.33
N SER A 170 1.39 -1.10 11.45
CA SER A 170 0.94 0.00 12.32
C SER A 170 1.28 -0.16 13.80
N PRO A 171 1.21 -1.34 14.44
CA PRO A 171 1.58 -1.46 15.83
C PRO A 171 3.06 -1.15 16.09
N ALA A 172 3.96 -1.70 15.27
CA ALA A 172 5.40 -1.44 15.37
C ALA A 172 5.73 0.03 15.08
N PHE A 173 5.12 0.61 14.05
CA PHE A 173 5.30 2.03 13.73
C PHE A 173 4.77 2.94 14.84
N ALA A 174 3.61 2.62 15.41
CA ALA A 174 3.04 3.38 16.52
C ALA A 174 3.93 3.33 17.76
N ALA A 175 4.46 2.16 18.12
CA ALA A 175 5.37 2.01 19.26
C ALA A 175 6.66 2.83 19.04
N TRP A 176 7.27 2.73 17.87
CA TRP A 176 8.43 3.52 17.49
C TRP A 176 8.15 5.02 17.58
N LEU A 177 7.00 5.47 17.06
CA LEU A 177 6.60 6.88 17.10
C LEU A 177 6.39 7.39 18.53
N VAL A 178 5.68 6.62 19.35
CA VAL A 178 5.42 6.97 20.76
C VAL A 178 6.73 7.08 21.55
N ASN A 179 7.67 6.14 21.36
CA ASN A 179 9.00 6.23 21.96
C ASN A 179 9.71 7.52 21.54
N ARG A 180 9.74 7.83 20.24
CA ARG A 180 10.42 9.01 19.73
C ARG A 180 9.79 10.32 20.24
N LEU A 181 8.48 10.40 20.34
CA LEU A 181 7.77 11.55 20.91
C LEU A 181 7.95 11.62 22.43
N GLY A 182 8.03 10.48 23.10
CA GLY A 182 8.32 10.39 24.54
C GLY A 182 9.70 10.94 24.89
N PHE A 183 10.73 10.62 24.10
CA PHE A 183 12.08 11.18 24.29
C PHE A 183 12.16 12.70 24.15
N SER A 184 11.24 13.30 23.42
CA SER A 184 11.13 14.77 23.32
C SER A 184 10.26 15.43 24.41
N GLY A 185 9.82 14.67 25.41
CA GLY A 185 8.97 15.16 26.51
C GLY A 185 7.51 15.43 26.11
N HIS A 186 7.12 15.05 24.89
CA HIS A 186 5.80 15.37 24.36
C HIS A 186 4.63 14.76 25.16
N PHE A 187 4.90 13.67 25.88
CA PHE A 187 3.89 12.92 26.66
C PHE A 187 4.06 13.04 28.18
N ASP A 188 4.98 13.87 28.67
CA ASP A 188 5.29 13.96 30.11
C ASP A 188 4.07 14.35 30.98
N HIS A 189 3.10 15.06 30.37
CA HIS A 189 1.86 15.46 31.02
C HIS A 189 0.77 14.37 31.00
N LEU A 190 0.99 13.25 30.29
CA LEU A 190 0.01 12.19 30.16
C LEU A 190 0.31 11.05 31.14
N LYS A 191 -0.75 10.56 31.79
CA LYS A 191 -0.67 9.36 32.63
C LYS A 191 -0.63 8.12 31.74
N ARG A 192 0.41 7.29 31.89
CA ARG A 192 0.43 5.97 31.25
C ARG A 192 -0.74 5.12 31.77
N CYS A 193 -1.55 4.62 30.86
CA CYS A 193 -2.46 3.53 31.16
C CYS A 193 -1.71 2.22 30.94
N SER A 194 -1.72 1.32 31.92
CA SER A 194 -1.27 -0.06 31.69
C SER A 194 -2.20 -0.71 30.68
N ALA A 195 -1.67 -1.08 29.51
CA ALA A 195 -2.41 -1.91 28.57
C ALA A 195 -2.66 -3.28 29.23
N LYS A 196 -3.84 -3.84 29.01
CA LYS A 196 -4.10 -5.23 29.36
C LYS A 196 -3.30 -6.14 28.41
N GLU A 197 -2.83 -7.24 28.94
CA GLU A 197 -2.07 -8.26 28.21
C GLU A 197 -2.71 -8.60 26.84
N GLY A 198 -1.91 -8.56 25.78
CA GLY A 198 -2.34 -8.88 24.43
C GLY A 198 -1.22 -8.75 23.40
N PRO A 199 -1.39 -9.29 22.19
CA PRO A 199 -0.35 -9.27 21.15
C PRO A 199 -0.01 -7.84 20.66
N TRP A 200 -0.80 -6.85 21.04
CA TRP A 200 -0.63 -5.43 20.73
C TRP A 200 -0.22 -4.60 21.95
N ASP A 201 0.18 -5.27 23.03
CA ASP A 201 0.75 -4.60 24.18
C ASP A 201 2.00 -3.81 23.78
N PHE A 202 2.09 -2.56 24.27
CA PHE A 202 3.16 -1.64 23.88
C PHE A 202 4.56 -2.18 24.24
N GLU A 203 4.72 -2.72 25.45
CA GLU A 203 6.00 -3.21 25.94
C GLU A 203 6.43 -4.43 25.12
N HIS A 204 5.50 -5.35 24.84
CA HIS A 204 5.77 -6.52 24.01
C HIS A 204 6.16 -6.12 22.58
N VAL A 205 5.43 -5.19 21.95
CA VAL A 205 5.73 -4.70 20.57
C VAL A 205 7.11 -4.02 20.56
N ASN A 206 7.42 -3.20 21.57
CA ASN A 206 8.68 -2.47 21.67
C ASN A 206 9.86 -3.43 21.82
N GLU A 207 9.75 -4.44 22.68
CA GLU A 207 10.76 -5.49 22.85
C GLU A 207 11.06 -6.21 21.53
N GLN A 208 10.03 -6.53 20.75
CA GLN A 208 10.20 -7.18 19.44
C GLN A 208 10.91 -6.27 18.43
N ILE A 209 10.70 -4.96 18.48
CA ILE A 209 11.42 -3.99 17.64
C ILE A 209 12.90 -3.96 18.01
N GLU A 210 13.21 -3.89 19.28
CA GLU A 210 14.61 -3.84 19.77
C GLU A 210 15.39 -5.09 19.41
N ILE A 211 14.83 -6.28 19.62
CA ILE A 211 15.43 -7.57 19.27
C ILE A 211 15.77 -7.61 17.77
N ARG A 212 14.84 -7.22 16.92
CA ARG A 212 15.04 -7.25 15.45
C ARG A 212 16.03 -6.19 14.97
N SER A 213 16.05 -5.03 15.60
CA SER A 213 17.00 -3.97 15.27
C SER A 213 18.43 -4.39 15.59
N SER A 214 18.65 -5.03 16.73
CA SER A 214 19.98 -5.56 17.12
C SER A 214 20.47 -6.68 16.20
N THR A 215 19.57 -7.58 15.77
CA THR A 215 19.87 -8.67 14.86
C THR A 215 20.21 -8.17 13.45
N ALA A 216 19.49 -7.16 12.96
CA ALA A 216 19.76 -6.56 11.66
C ALA A 216 21.14 -5.87 11.62
N THR A 217 21.52 -5.20 12.69
CA THR A 217 22.84 -4.54 12.81
C THR A 217 23.98 -5.56 12.80
N SER A 218 23.82 -6.71 13.47
CA SER A 218 24.83 -7.78 13.47
C SER A 218 24.99 -8.48 12.12
N ALA A 219 23.94 -8.54 11.30
CA ALA A 219 23.98 -9.15 9.97
C ALA A 219 24.63 -8.25 8.88
N VAL A 220 24.75 -6.94 9.13
CA VAL A 220 25.38 -6.00 8.18
C VAL A 220 26.90 -5.87 8.42
N PHE A 221 27.38 -6.24 9.58
CA PHE A 221 28.81 -6.13 9.97
C PHE A 221 29.51 -7.49 10.18
N GLY A 222 28.89 -8.59 9.86
CA GLY A 222 29.45 -9.94 9.81
C GLY A 222 29.55 -10.45 8.38
#